data_615baced76d852001f7929efd19e9fdb
#
_entry.id   615baced76d852001f7929efd19e9fdb
#
_cell.length_a   1.000
_cell.length_b   1.000
_cell.length_c   1.000
_cell.angle_alpha   90.00
_cell.angle_beta   90.00
_cell.angle_gamma   90.00
#
_symmetry.space_group_name_H-M   'P 1'
#
loop_
_entity.id
_entity.type
_entity.pdbx_description
1 polymer ?
#
loop_
_entity_poly.entity_id
_entity_poly.type
_entity_poly.pdbx_seq_one_letter_code
_entity_poly.pdbx_strand_id
1 'polypeptide(L)'
;MDLQLAGKKALVTGSYRGTGRMIALALAAEGAHVGVHGFEREAAEAVAREIHEQGGAAVALEGDILTDDGAKQLLRETQDALGDADILVNNYGTADAGSWMKSETPDWIDAYQKNVLSAVRITRGLMEGMKAKGWGRIINLGTIGSTEPAARMPHYYAAKGAMATMTISLAKELESTGVTVNLVSPGLIRTKEVEERFIARGKKKGWGETWEEVEPHVLKEFMGNLTGHVPRPEEIADVVVFVASPRAGAINALNIRVDGGTTALVT
;
A
#
# COMPACT_ATOMS: atom_id res chain seq x y z
N MET A 1 0.76 13.75 18.57
CA MET A 1 1.96 14.31 17.88
C MET A 1 1.45 14.98 16.63
N ASP A 2 1.81 16.22 16.39
CA ASP A 2 1.50 16.87 15.10
C ASP A 2 2.42 16.30 14.02
N LEU A 3 1.86 15.67 13.01
CA LEU A 3 2.60 15.06 11.89
C LEU A 3 2.93 16.07 10.78
N GLN A 4 2.42 17.29 10.85
CA GLN A 4 2.70 18.37 9.88
C GLN A 4 2.31 18.00 8.44
N LEU A 5 1.19 17.30 8.29
CA LEU A 5 0.65 16.89 6.99
C LEU A 5 -0.41 17.84 6.46
N ALA A 6 -0.84 18.81 7.25
CA ALA A 6 -1.82 19.81 6.83
C ALA A 6 -1.36 20.53 5.55
N GLY A 7 -2.22 20.52 4.52
CA GLY A 7 -1.97 21.11 3.21
C GLY A 7 -1.01 20.32 2.30
N LYS A 8 -0.47 19.19 2.72
CA LYS A 8 0.28 18.28 1.85
C LYS A 8 -0.66 17.59 0.86
N LYS A 9 -0.16 17.30 -0.33
CA LYS A 9 -0.89 16.69 -1.44
C LYS A 9 -0.45 15.25 -1.62
N ALA A 10 -1.35 14.29 -1.42
CA ALA A 10 -1.04 12.88 -1.44
C ALA A 10 -1.80 12.15 -2.55
N LEU A 11 -1.12 11.32 -3.33
CA LEU A 11 -1.74 10.34 -4.21
C LEU A 11 -1.60 8.95 -3.59
N VAL A 12 -2.72 8.24 -3.43
CA VAL A 12 -2.74 6.85 -2.96
C VAL A 12 -3.31 5.95 -4.05
N THR A 13 -2.50 5.07 -4.64
CA THR A 13 -2.96 4.19 -5.72
C THR A 13 -3.79 3.02 -5.16
N GLY A 14 -4.89 2.66 -5.86
CA GLY A 14 -5.78 1.59 -5.42
C GLY A 14 -6.44 1.87 -4.06
N SER A 15 -6.80 3.13 -3.81
CA SER A 15 -7.36 3.57 -2.52
C SER A 15 -8.89 3.58 -2.47
N TYR A 16 -9.54 3.00 -3.46
CA TYR A 16 -11.01 2.86 -3.49
C TYR A 16 -11.55 1.79 -2.51
N ARG A 17 -10.69 0.99 -1.88
CA ARG A 17 -11.06 -0.05 -0.90
C ARG A 17 -9.89 -0.48 -0.02
N GLY A 18 -10.20 -1.34 0.98
CA GLY A 18 -9.21 -2.06 1.79
C GLY A 18 -8.19 -1.15 2.48
N THR A 19 -6.95 -1.59 2.53
CA THR A 19 -5.85 -0.85 3.19
C THR A 19 -5.62 0.52 2.55
N GLY A 20 -5.71 0.63 1.22
CA GLY A 20 -5.55 1.91 0.51
C GLY A 20 -6.60 2.93 0.90
N ARG A 21 -7.87 2.51 1.10
CA ARG A 21 -8.92 3.39 1.61
C ARG A 21 -8.58 3.91 3.02
N MET A 22 -8.12 3.03 3.92
CA MET A 22 -7.76 3.47 5.28
C MET A 22 -6.56 4.42 5.28
N ILE A 23 -5.57 4.20 4.41
CA ILE A 23 -4.45 5.12 4.22
C ILE A 23 -4.95 6.48 3.74
N ALA A 24 -5.87 6.52 2.78
CA ALA A 24 -6.43 7.77 2.27
C ALA A 24 -7.20 8.53 3.35
N LEU A 25 -8.04 7.84 4.13
CA LEU A 25 -8.78 8.42 5.26
C LEU A 25 -7.82 8.96 6.33
N ALA A 26 -6.80 8.20 6.70
CA ALA A 26 -5.84 8.59 7.73
C ALA A 26 -4.99 9.82 7.30
N LEU A 27 -4.54 9.87 6.04
CA LEU A 27 -3.85 11.05 5.49
C LEU A 27 -4.75 12.29 5.49
N ALA A 28 -6.02 12.14 5.11
CA ALA A 28 -6.98 13.23 5.12
C ALA A 28 -7.31 13.72 6.53
N ALA A 29 -7.39 12.82 7.52
CA ALA A 29 -7.60 13.16 8.92
C ALA A 29 -6.43 14.00 9.51
N GLU A 30 -5.21 13.81 9.01
CA GLU A 30 -4.04 14.64 9.32
C GLU A 30 -3.95 15.92 8.48
N GLY A 31 -4.99 16.25 7.71
CA GLY A 31 -5.11 17.50 6.96
C GLY A 31 -4.47 17.49 5.56
N ALA A 32 -4.08 16.33 5.05
CA ALA A 32 -3.61 16.24 3.67
C ALA A 32 -4.78 16.32 2.68
N HIS A 33 -4.55 16.86 1.48
CA HIS A 33 -5.46 16.77 0.34
C HIS A 33 -5.16 15.50 -0.45
N VAL A 34 -6.08 14.56 -0.49
CA VAL A 34 -5.83 13.19 -0.96
C VAL A 34 -6.44 12.93 -2.33
N GLY A 35 -5.61 12.54 -3.29
CA GLY A 35 -6.04 11.89 -4.53
C GLY A 35 -6.37 10.41 -4.26
N VAL A 36 -7.65 10.10 -4.29
CA VAL A 36 -8.16 8.73 -4.15
C VAL A 36 -8.21 8.10 -5.53
N HIS A 37 -7.39 7.09 -5.77
CA HIS A 37 -7.32 6.45 -7.08
C HIS A 37 -8.12 5.14 -7.13
N GLY A 38 -8.93 5.00 -8.20
CA GLY A 38 -9.60 3.78 -8.62
C GLY A 38 -9.40 3.50 -10.11
N PHE A 39 -9.64 2.27 -10.53
CA PHE A 39 -9.73 1.91 -11.97
C PHE A 39 -11.05 2.42 -12.58
N GLU A 40 -12.05 2.61 -11.75
CA GLU A 40 -13.35 3.20 -12.07
C GLU A 40 -13.58 4.39 -11.13
N ARG A 41 -13.99 5.51 -11.69
CA ARG A 41 -14.18 6.77 -10.97
C ARG A 41 -15.18 6.65 -9.82
N GLU A 42 -16.30 5.98 -10.04
CA GLU A 42 -17.38 5.85 -9.04
C GLU A 42 -16.89 5.23 -7.72
N ALA A 43 -16.02 4.21 -7.81
CA ALA A 43 -15.45 3.57 -6.63
C ALA A 43 -14.53 4.52 -5.84
N ALA A 44 -13.75 5.37 -6.53
CA ALA A 44 -12.92 6.39 -5.90
C ALA A 44 -13.76 7.53 -5.30
N GLU A 45 -14.84 7.94 -5.98
CA GLU A 45 -15.77 8.97 -5.49
C GLU A 45 -16.43 8.58 -4.17
N ALA A 46 -16.75 7.28 -3.98
CA ALA A 46 -17.34 6.83 -2.72
C ALA A 46 -16.42 7.11 -1.53
N VAL A 47 -15.12 6.87 -1.68
CA VAL A 47 -14.12 7.14 -0.63
C VAL A 47 -13.85 8.65 -0.50
N ALA A 48 -13.82 9.40 -1.60
CA ALA A 48 -13.65 10.85 -1.54
C ALA A 48 -14.82 11.51 -0.79
N ARG A 49 -16.08 11.07 -1.04
CA ARG A 49 -17.24 11.54 -0.27
C ARG A 49 -17.12 11.22 1.21
N GLU A 50 -16.71 10.02 1.56
CA GLU A 50 -16.50 9.63 2.95
C GLU A 50 -15.46 10.53 3.65
N ILE A 51 -14.37 10.87 2.97
CA ILE A 51 -13.37 11.81 3.49
C ILE A 51 -13.98 13.19 3.70
N HIS A 52 -14.80 13.69 2.76
CA HIS A 52 -15.49 14.97 2.90
C HIS A 52 -16.49 14.98 4.07
N GLU A 53 -17.24 13.88 4.26
CA GLU A 53 -18.19 13.73 5.37
C GLU A 53 -17.48 13.77 6.74
N GLN A 54 -16.21 13.38 6.79
CA GLN A 54 -15.34 13.46 7.97
C GLN A 54 -14.60 14.83 8.07
N GLY A 55 -14.88 15.76 7.18
CA GLY A 55 -14.27 17.11 7.18
C GLY A 55 -12.88 17.18 6.53
N GLY A 56 -12.42 16.12 5.88
CA GLY A 56 -11.16 16.08 5.14
C GLY A 56 -11.29 16.60 3.71
N ALA A 57 -10.16 16.68 3.01
CA ALA A 57 -10.07 17.09 1.61
C ALA A 57 -9.61 15.93 0.72
N ALA A 58 -10.38 15.61 -0.32
CA ALA A 58 -10.04 14.56 -1.25
C ALA A 58 -10.59 14.84 -2.66
N VAL A 59 -10.02 14.16 -3.65
CA VAL A 59 -10.52 14.14 -5.03
C VAL A 59 -10.44 12.71 -5.57
N ALA A 60 -11.47 12.30 -6.30
CA ALA A 60 -11.48 11.02 -6.99
C ALA A 60 -10.70 11.12 -8.30
N LEU A 61 -9.78 10.19 -8.50
CA LEU A 61 -8.90 10.10 -9.67
C LEU A 61 -9.04 8.72 -10.32
N GLU A 62 -8.97 8.69 -11.65
CA GLU A 62 -9.14 7.48 -12.43
C GLU A 62 -7.94 7.24 -13.37
N GLY A 63 -7.61 5.98 -13.58
CA GLY A 63 -6.64 5.58 -14.59
C GLY A 63 -6.23 4.12 -14.45
N ASP A 64 -6.10 3.42 -15.56
CA ASP A 64 -5.57 2.06 -15.56
C ASP A 64 -4.04 2.07 -15.46
N ILE A 65 -3.52 2.05 -14.24
CA ILE A 65 -2.08 2.07 -13.97
C ILE A 65 -1.33 0.80 -14.43
N LEU A 66 -2.04 -0.19 -14.96
CA LEU A 66 -1.44 -1.36 -15.59
C LEU A 66 -0.97 -1.06 -17.02
N THR A 67 -1.41 0.06 -17.59
CA THR A 67 -1.01 0.53 -18.91
C THR A 67 -0.27 1.87 -18.82
N ASP A 68 0.58 2.16 -19.80
CA ASP A 68 1.29 3.43 -19.83
C ASP A 68 0.35 4.62 -20.09
N ASP A 69 -0.69 4.41 -20.88
CA ASP A 69 -1.64 5.48 -21.21
C ASP A 69 -2.60 5.77 -20.04
N GLY A 70 -3.08 4.73 -19.34
CA GLY A 70 -3.88 4.92 -18.13
C GLY A 70 -3.08 5.55 -16.99
N ALA A 71 -1.79 5.18 -16.84
CA ALA A 71 -0.90 5.85 -15.90
C ALA A 71 -0.70 7.34 -16.24
N LYS A 72 -0.51 7.68 -17.54
CA LYS A 72 -0.46 9.09 -17.97
C LYS A 72 -1.78 9.83 -17.73
N GLN A 73 -2.92 9.16 -17.87
CA GLN A 73 -4.22 9.74 -17.53
C GLN A 73 -4.25 10.10 -16.05
N LEU A 74 -3.95 9.14 -15.15
CA LEU A 74 -3.93 9.39 -13.71
C LEU A 74 -2.99 10.54 -13.33
N LEU A 75 -1.81 10.59 -13.93
CA LEU A 75 -0.83 11.65 -13.68
C LEU A 75 -1.35 13.03 -14.10
N ARG A 76 -2.02 13.14 -15.25
CA ARG A 76 -2.67 14.39 -15.69
C ARG A 76 -3.79 14.79 -14.72
N GLU A 77 -4.69 13.87 -14.37
CA GLU A 77 -5.76 14.14 -13.41
C GLU A 77 -5.20 14.57 -12.03
N THR A 78 -4.11 13.93 -11.60
CA THR A 78 -3.42 14.31 -10.36
C THR A 78 -2.88 15.74 -10.45
N GLN A 79 -2.23 16.10 -11.56
CA GLN A 79 -1.69 17.44 -11.77
C GLN A 79 -2.80 18.49 -11.82
N ASP A 80 -3.90 18.20 -12.52
CA ASP A 80 -5.03 19.15 -12.68
C ASP A 80 -5.77 19.39 -11.36
N ALA A 81 -5.94 18.35 -10.55
CA ALA A 81 -6.75 18.42 -9.32
C ALA A 81 -5.93 18.80 -8.08
N LEU A 82 -4.71 18.31 -7.96
CA LEU A 82 -3.85 18.54 -6.79
C LEU A 82 -2.67 19.46 -7.11
N GLY A 83 -2.26 19.57 -8.38
CA GLY A 83 -0.94 20.09 -8.75
C GLY A 83 0.15 19.07 -8.42
N ASP A 84 1.36 19.54 -8.14
CA ASP A 84 2.46 18.64 -7.81
C ASP A 84 2.20 17.89 -6.50
N ALA A 85 2.13 16.58 -6.55
CA ALA A 85 2.00 15.75 -5.37
C ALA A 85 3.26 15.81 -4.48
N ASP A 86 3.06 15.83 -3.18
CA ASP A 86 4.10 15.80 -2.16
C ASP A 86 4.37 14.37 -1.68
N ILE A 87 3.31 13.55 -1.67
CA ILE A 87 3.32 12.20 -1.13
C ILE A 87 2.75 11.25 -2.18
N LEU A 88 3.46 10.17 -2.44
CA LEU A 88 2.98 9.04 -3.24
C LEU A 88 2.95 7.78 -2.39
N VAL A 89 1.78 7.16 -2.30
CA VAL A 89 1.64 5.82 -1.73
C VAL A 89 1.29 4.83 -2.85
N ASN A 90 2.27 4.04 -3.25
CA ASN A 90 2.09 2.92 -4.17
C ASN A 90 1.47 1.74 -3.42
N ASN A 91 0.16 1.81 -3.19
CA ASN A 91 -0.58 0.79 -2.45
C ASN A 91 -1.15 -0.30 -3.37
N TYR A 92 -1.50 0.01 -4.63
CA TYR A 92 -2.07 -1.00 -5.52
C TYR A 92 -1.18 -2.22 -5.70
N GLY A 93 -1.80 -3.38 -5.69
CA GLY A 93 -1.18 -4.67 -5.95
C GLY A 93 -2.14 -5.81 -5.65
N THR A 94 -1.89 -6.98 -6.24
CA THR A 94 -2.72 -8.18 -6.06
C THR A 94 -1.87 -9.38 -5.65
N ALA A 95 -2.45 -10.21 -4.77
CA ALA A 95 -1.85 -11.46 -4.29
C ALA A 95 -2.58 -12.64 -4.95
N ASP A 96 -2.34 -12.84 -6.24
CA ASP A 96 -3.01 -13.88 -7.01
C ASP A 96 -2.53 -15.27 -6.57
N ALA A 97 -3.46 -16.23 -6.57
CA ALA A 97 -3.16 -17.61 -6.20
C ALA A 97 -2.22 -18.26 -7.23
N GLY A 98 -1.30 -19.10 -6.77
CA GLY A 98 -0.42 -19.83 -7.66
C GLY A 98 0.54 -20.77 -6.94
N SER A 99 1.26 -21.56 -7.70
CA SER A 99 2.33 -22.43 -7.20
C SER A 99 3.41 -22.60 -8.28
N TRP A 100 4.61 -23.07 -7.90
CA TRP A 100 5.69 -23.33 -8.84
C TRP A 100 5.31 -24.28 -9.98
N MET A 101 4.47 -25.26 -9.71
CA MET A 101 4.06 -26.26 -10.70
C MET A 101 2.88 -25.84 -11.58
N LYS A 102 2.15 -24.79 -11.21
CA LYS A 102 0.89 -24.41 -11.89
C LYS A 102 0.95 -23.00 -12.49
N SER A 103 1.85 -22.16 -12.01
CA SER A 103 1.99 -20.80 -12.52
C SER A 103 2.86 -20.79 -13.77
N GLU A 104 2.27 -20.35 -14.86
CA GLU A 104 2.93 -20.25 -16.17
C GLU A 104 3.57 -18.87 -16.35
N THR A 105 4.37 -18.69 -17.40
CA THR A 105 5.05 -17.42 -17.72
C THR A 105 4.10 -16.20 -17.71
N PRO A 106 2.89 -16.27 -18.28
CA PRO A 106 1.94 -15.15 -18.21
C PRO A 106 1.57 -14.72 -16.79
N ASP A 107 1.44 -15.67 -15.83
CA ASP A 107 1.12 -15.36 -14.43
C ASP A 107 2.25 -14.54 -13.77
N TRP A 108 3.50 -14.85 -14.09
CA TRP A 108 4.67 -14.13 -13.61
C TRP A 108 4.74 -12.71 -14.19
N ILE A 109 4.47 -12.57 -15.50
CA ILE A 109 4.43 -11.28 -16.18
C ILE A 109 3.32 -10.41 -15.58
N ASP A 110 2.13 -10.98 -15.40
CA ASP A 110 0.97 -10.29 -14.83
C ASP A 110 1.23 -9.84 -13.38
N ALA A 111 1.79 -10.73 -12.54
CA ALA A 111 2.16 -10.38 -11.18
C ALA A 111 3.18 -9.23 -11.13
N TYR A 112 4.15 -9.21 -12.03
CA TYR A 112 5.13 -8.12 -12.13
C TYR A 112 4.48 -6.83 -12.62
N GLN A 113 3.60 -6.91 -13.61
CA GLN A 113 2.82 -5.78 -14.14
C GLN A 113 1.98 -5.11 -13.05
N LYS A 114 1.26 -5.92 -12.27
CA LYS A 114 0.35 -5.45 -11.21
C LYS A 114 1.09 -4.89 -9.99
N ASN A 115 2.18 -5.53 -9.58
CA ASN A 115 2.82 -5.22 -8.29
C ASN A 115 4.09 -4.37 -8.40
N VAL A 116 4.70 -4.24 -9.58
CA VAL A 116 5.95 -3.50 -9.79
C VAL A 116 5.77 -2.39 -10.81
N LEU A 117 5.41 -2.72 -12.05
CA LEU A 117 5.38 -1.73 -13.13
C LEU A 117 4.30 -0.67 -12.94
N SER A 118 3.17 -0.99 -12.30
CA SER A 118 2.16 -0.02 -11.88
C SER A 118 2.79 1.08 -11.00
N ALA A 119 3.57 0.70 -9.98
CA ALA A 119 4.27 1.64 -9.10
C ALA A 119 5.37 2.42 -9.84
N VAL A 120 6.13 1.76 -10.72
CA VAL A 120 7.19 2.40 -11.51
C VAL A 120 6.63 3.54 -12.38
N ARG A 121 5.49 3.31 -13.06
CA ARG A 121 4.87 4.33 -13.93
C ARG A 121 4.51 5.59 -13.17
N ILE A 122 3.82 5.44 -12.05
CA ILE A 122 3.36 6.58 -11.25
C ILE A 122 4.54 7.28 -10.56
N THR A 123 5.46 6.52 -10.01
CA THR A 123 6.66 7.08 -9.37
C THR A 123 7.46 7.95 -10.35
N ARG A 124 7.74 7.45 -11.56
CA ARG A 124 8.47 8.21 -12.60
C ARG A 124 7.75 9.51 -12.99
N GLY A 125 6.42 9.51 -12.96
CA GLY A 125 5.65 10.70 -13.31
C GLY A 125 5.66 11.79 -12.23
N LEU A 126 5.90 11.44 -10.97
CA LEU A 126 5.82 12.38 -9.84
C LEU A 126 7.17 12.77 -9.25
N MET A 127 8.19 11.94 -9.36
CA MET A 127 9.47 12.12 -8.66
C MET A 127 10.21 13.41 -9.06
N GLU A 128 10.13 13.85 -10.32
CA GLU A 128 10.80 15.08 -10.76
C GLU A 128 10.17 16.34 -10.12
N GLY A 129 8.85 16.39 -9.97
CA GLY A 129 8.18 17.47 -9.22
C GLY A 129 8.57 17.50 -7.76
N MET A 130 8.71 16.33 -7.11
CA MET A 130 9.17 16.23 -5.73
C MET A 130 10.64 16.71 -5.59
N LYS A 131 11.52 16.31 -6.52
CA LYS A 131 12.92 16.78 -6.58
C LYS A 131 12.99 18.30 -6.72
N ALA A 132 12.23 18.87 -7.64
CA ALA A 132 12.21 20.31 -7.88
C ALA A 132 11.77 21.11 -6.66
N LYS A 133 10.85 20.56 -5.83
CA LYS A 133 10.44 21.17 -4.56
C LYS A 133 11.44 20.97 -3.42
N GLY A 134 12.43 20.10 -3.54
CA GLY A 134 13.34 19.72 -2.46
C GLY A 134 12.64 18.95 -1.32
N TRP A 135 11.47 18.34 -1.58
CA TRP A 135 10.71 17.57 -0.61
C TRP A 135 9.76 16.56 -1.28
N GLY A 136 9.72 15.37 -0.76
CA GLY A 136 8.78 14.34 -1.20
C GLY A 136 8.81 13.09 -0.32
N ARG A 137 7.74 12.31 -0.36
CA ARG A 137 7.62 11.02 0.32
C ARG A 137 7.05 9.99 -0.63
N ILE A 138 7.81 8.93 -0.90
CA ILE A 138 7.38 7.79 -1.71
C ILE A 138 7.32 6.57 -0.80
N ILE A 139 6.13 6.02 -0.62
CA ILE A 139 5.90 4.85 0.21
C ILE A 139 5.37 3.72 -0.69
N ASN A 140 6.09 2.62 -0.74
CA ASN A 140 5.67 1.43 -1.45
C ASN A 140 5.01 0.45 -0.45
N LEU A 141 3.85 -0.13 -0.78
CA LEU A 141 3.23 -1.20 0.00
C LEU A 141 3.78 -2.56 -0.46
N GLY A 142 4.60 -3.13 0.43
CA GLY A 142 5.19 -4.44 0.28
C GLY A 142 4.38 -5.56 0.92
N THR A 143 5.09 -6.56 1.38
CA THR A 143 4.61 -7.67 2.21
C THR A 143 5.81 -8.27 2.95
N ILE A 144 5.60 -8.84 4.11
CA ILE A 144 6.65 -9.65 4.78
C ILE A 144 7.16 -10.79 3.89
N GLY A 145 6.34 -11.27 2.95
CA GLY A 145 6.75 -12.25 1.94
C GLY A 145 7.83 -11.77 0.97
N SER A 146 8.18 -10.47 0.95
CA SER A 146 9.39 -9.99 0.26
C SER A 146 10.68 -10.37 0.99
N THR A 147 10.60 -10.66 2.29
CA THR A 147 11.74 -11.05 3.14
C THR A 147 11.70 -12.55 3.47
N GLU A 148 10.51 -13.08 3.75
CA GLU A 148 10.29 -14.50 4.08
C GLU A 148 9.18 -15.07 3.17
N PRO A 149 9.51 -15.42 1.91
CA PRO A 149 8.53 -15.90 0.93
C PRO A 149 8.06 -17.32 1.27
N ALA A 150 6.74 -17.54 1.19
CA ALA A 150 6.16 -18.87 1.27
C ALA A 150 6.22 -19.60 -0.09
N ALA A 151 6.11 -20.92 -0.09
CA ALA A 151 6.10 -21.73 -1.31
C ALA A 151 4.90 -21.47 -2.24
N ARG A 152 3.78 -21.01 -1.68
CA ARG A 152 2.59 -20.60 -2.44
C ARG A 152 2.76 -19.17 -2.98
N MET A 153 2.13 -18.85 -4.11
CA MET A 153 2.16 -17.52 -4.75
C MET A 153 3.60 -17.04 -5.09
N PRO A 154 4.45 -17.87 -5.70
CA PRO A 154 5.86 -17.55 -5.90
C PRO A 154 6.06 -16.30 -6.76
N HIS A 155 5.24 -16.11 -7.80
CA HIS A 155 5.26 -14.94 -8.68
C HIS A 155 4.93 -13.64 -7.93
N TYR A 156 3.96 -13.67 -7.00
CA TYR A 156 3.63 -12.52 -6.16
C TYR A 156 4.79 -12.13 -5.23
N TYR A 157 5.37 -13.11 -4.52
CA TYR A 157 6.48 -12.81 -3.62
C TYR A 157 7.73 -12.36 -4.37
N ALA A 158 8.01 -12.90 -5.56
CA ALA A 158 9.09 -12.44 -6.41
C ALA A 158 8.88 -10.98 -6.85
N ALA A 159 7.67 -10.62 -7.27
CA ALA A 159 7.32 -9.24 -7.62
C ALA A 159 7.45 -8.29 -6.41
N LYS A 160 6.98 -8.70 -5.24
CA LYS A 160 7.14 -7.88 -4.01
C LYS A 160 8.59 -7.81 -3.52
N GLY A 161 9.40 -8.83 -3.76
CA GLY A 161 10.84 -8.79 -3.54
C GLY A 161 11.54 -7.78 -4.47
N ALA A 162 11.15 -7.73 -5.74
CA ALA A 162 11.62 -6.71 -6.68
C ALA A 162 11.27 -5.28 -6.20
N MET A 163 10.07 -5.08 -5.63
CA MET A 163 9.65 -3.80 -5.08
C MET A 163 10.53 -3.37 -3.88
N ALA A 164 10.94 -4.31 -3.03
CA ALA A 164 11.87 -4.02 -1.94
C ALA A 164 13.24 -3.54 -2.46
N THR A 165 13.79 -4.23 -3.47
CA THR A 165 15.05 -3.82 -4.12
C THR A 165 14.92 -2.47 -4.83
N MET A 166 13.81 -2.25 -5.54
CA MET A 166 13.52 -0.99 -6.23
C MET A 166 13.45 0.19 -5.25
N THR A 167 12.89 0.00 -4.05
CA THR A 167 12.82 1.03 -3.02
C THR A 167 14.20 1.56 -2.65
N ILE A 168 15.16 0.68 -2.42
CA ILE A 168 16.54 1.07 -2.07
C ILE A 168 17.23 1.75 -3.28
N SER A 169 17.06 1.21 -4.49
CA SER A 169 17.64 1.77 -5.70
C SER A 169 17.13 3.19 -5.96
N LEU A 170 15.82 3.42 -5.81
CA LEU A 170 15.22 4.72 -6.00
C LEU A 170 15.63 5.72 -4.91
N ALA A 171 15.77 5.27 -3.66
CA ALA A 171 16.28 6.13 -2.59
C ALA A 171 17.70 6.64 -2.86
N LYS A 172 18.54 5.81 -3.48
CA LYS A 172 19.90 6.22 -3.94
C LYS A 172 19.85 7.21 -5.10
N GLU A 173 18.96 7.00 -6.08
CA GLU A 173 18.76 7.94 -7.20
C GLU A 173 18.30 9.33 -6.70
N LEU A 174 17.57 9.37 -5.61
CA LEU A 174 17.03 10.60 -5.00
C LEU A 174 17.92 11.15 -3.86
N GLU A 175 19.19 10.74 -3.81
CA GLU A 175 20.15 11.24 -2.81
C GLU A 175 20.21 12.76 -2.79
N SER A 176 20.18 13.34 -1.59
CA SER A 176 20.30 14.78 -1.36
C SER A 176 19.21 15.67 -2.00
N THR A 177 18.11 15.08 -2.45
CA THR A 177 16.97 15.82 -3.04
C THR A 177 15.88 16.21 -2.04
N GLY A 178 15.97 15.77 -0.78
CA GLY A 178 14.90 15.92 0.23
C GLY A 178 13.74 14.94 0.08
N VAL A 179 13.79 14.02 -0.90
CA VAL A 179 12.80 12.96 -1.11
C VAL A 179 13.24 11.69 -0.40
N THR A 180 12.33 11.06 0.36
CA THR A 180 12.59 9.75 0.96
C THR A 180 11.73 8.67 0.31
N VAL A 181 12.28 7.45 0.22
CA VAL A 181 11.61 6.29 -0.36
C VAL A 181 11.67 5.12 0.62
N ASN A 182 10.52 4.62 1.04
CA ASN A 182 10.43 3.53 1.99
C ASN A 182 9.44 2.46 1.53
N LEU A 183 9.63 1.24 2.03
CA LEU A 183 8.71 0.12 1.88
C LEU A 183 8.02 -0.12 3.22
N VAL A 184 6.70 -0.21 3.24
CA VAL A 184 5.93 -0.70 4.38
C VAL A 184 5.45 -2.10 4.04
N SER A 185 5.84 -3.09 4.84
CA SER A 185 5.60 -4.51 4.61
C SER A 185 4.68 -5.10 5.68
N PRO A 186 3.37 -5.17 5.40
CA PRO A 186 2.43 -5.83 6.29
C PRO A 186 2.58 -7.35 6.28
N GLY A 187 2.12 -7.98 7.37
CA GLY A 187 1.76 -9.38 7.40
C GLY A 187 0.37 -9.64 6.79
N LEU A 188 -0.38 -10.58 7.38
CA LEU A 188 -1.79 -10.72 7.08
C LEU A 188 -2.53 -9.48 7.62
N ILE A 189 -3.40 -8.88 6.82
CA ILE A 189 -4.21 -7.73 7.22
C ILE A 189 -5.68 -8.16 7.30
N ARG A 190 -6.37 -7.81 8.40
CA ARG A 190 -7.81 -8.03 8.59
C ARG A 190 -8.62 -7.06 7.71
N THR A 191 -8.52 -7.18 6.38
CA THR A 191 -9.46 -6.49 5.49
C THR A 191 -10.80 -7.21 5.51
N LYS A 192 -11.87 -6.53 5.06
CA LYS A 192 -13.21 -7.12 4.98
C LYS A 192 -13.20 -8.45 4.21
N GLU A 193 -12.51 -8.51 3.09
CA GLU A 193 -12.42 -9.71 2.25
C GLU A 193 -11.65 -10.85 2.96
N VAL A 194 -10.61 -10.51 3.73
CA VAL A 194 -9.84 -11.48 4.52
C VAL A 194 -10.70 -12.02 5.66
N GLU A 195 -11.39 -11.15 6.37
CA GLU A 195 -12.29 -11.51 7.46
C GLU A 195 -13.41 -12.42 6.98
N GLU A 196 -14.15 -12.03 5.95
CA GLU A 196 -15.23 -12.84 5.35
C GLU A 196 -14.73 -14.22 4.90
N ARG A 197 -13.58 -14.28 4.24
CA ARG A 197 -12.97 -15.54 3.79
C ARG A 197 -12.62 -16.47 4.95
N PHE A 198 -12.05 -15.94 6.03
CA PHE A 198 -11.67 -16.78 7.17
C PHE A 198 -12.87 -17.16 8.03
N ILE A 199 -13.89 -16.32 8.18
CA ILE A 199 -15.17 -16.69 8.80
C ILE A 199 -15.84 -17.82 8.01
N ALA A 200 -15.94 -17.70 6.69
CA ALA A 200 -16.51 -18.76 5.86
C ALA A 200 -15.73 -20.10 5.97
N ARG A 201 -14.40 -20.03 6.14
CA ARG A 201 -13.57 -21.21 6.42
C ARG A 201 -13.78 -21.73 7.84
N GLY A 202 -13.91 -20.86 8.82
CA GLY A 202 -14.16 -21.18 10.23
C GLY A 202 -15.45 -21.97 10.40
N LYS A 203 -16.53 -21.53 9.77
CA LYS A 203 -17.80 -22.27 9.73
C LYS A 203 -17.64 -23.71 9.23
N LYS A 204 -16.88 -23.92 8.13
CA LYS A 204 -16.63 -25.26 7.57
C LYS A 204 -15.75 -26.14 8.44
N LYS A 205 -14.88 -25.54 9.27
CA LYS A 205 -13.94 -26.25 10.15
C LYS A 205 -14.43 -26.38 11.59
N GLY A 206 -15.57 -25.77 11.92
CA GLY A 206 -16.10 -25.75 13.29
C GLY A 206 -15.31 -24.85 14.23
N TRP A 207 -14.65 -23.79 13.72
CA TRP A 207 -13.92 -22.82 14.54
C TRP A 207 -14.83 -21.74 15.14
N GLY A 208 -15.99 -21.50 14.52
CA GLY A 208 -16.95 -20.47 14.89
C GLY A 208 -17.50 -19.70 13.70
N GLU A 209 -18.32 -18.68 13.97
CA GLU A 209 -19.02 -17.87 12.99
C GLU A 209 -18.66 -16.38 13.04
N THR A 210 -17.91 -15.97 14.07
CA THR A 210 -17.43 -14.60 14.25
C THR A 210 -15.92 -14.53 14.05
N TRP A 211 -15.39 -13.34 13.84
CA TRP A 211 -13.94 -13.14 13.72
C TRP A 211 -13.21 -13.50 15.01
N GLU A 212 -13.76 -13.10 16.14
CA GLU A 212 -13.20 -13.34 17.49
C GLU A 212 -13.02 -14.83 17.78
N GLU A 213 -13.94 -15.66 17.28
CA GLU A 213 -13.84 -17.12 17.40
C GLU A 213 -12.83 -17.72 16.42
N VAL A 214 -12.72 -17.14 15.22
CA VAL A 214 -11.88 -17.67 14.12
C VAL A 214 -10.44 -17.19 14.19
N GLU A 215 -10.17 -15.96 14.64
CA GLU A 215 -8.84 -15.35 14.68
C GLU A 215 -7.77 -16.19 15.41
N PRO A 216 -8.02 -16.80 16.59
CA PRO A 216 -7.03 -17.66 17.24
C PRO A 216 -6.59 -18.85 16.37
N HIS A 217 -7.50 -19.38 15.56
CA HIS A 217 -7.18 -20.45 14.61
C HIS A 217 -6.40 -19.94 13.40
N VAL A 218 -6.70 -18.73 12.93
CA VAL A 218 -5.94 -18.08 11.86
C VAL A 218 -4.49 -17.88 12.29
N LEU A 219 -4.28 -17.32 13.48
CA LEU A 219 -2.95 -17.11 14.03
C LEU A 219 -2.19 -18.43 14.22
N LYS A 220 -2.85 -19.46 14.71
CA LYS A 220 -2.21 -20.78 14.95
C LYS A 220 -1.86 -21.51 13.65
N GLU A 221 -2.72 -21.47 12.63
CA GLU A 221 -2.60 -22.33 11.44
C GLU A 221 -2.00 -21.65 10.22
N PHE A 222 -2.03 -20.30 10.14
CA PHE A 222 -1.64 -19.59 8.92
C PHE A 222 -0.51 -18.60 9.10
N MET A 223 -0.62 -17.70 10.06
CA MET A 223 0.34 -16.62 10.22
C MET A 223 0.34 -16.14 11.68
N GLY A 224 1.03 -16.88 12.52
CA GLY A 224 1.25 -16.51 13.91
C GLY A 224 2.07 -15.21 14.02
N ASN A 225 1.79 -14.44 15.06
CA ASN A 225 2.56 -13.24 15.37
C ASN A 225 2.69 -13.06 16.89
N LEU A 226 3.52 -12.13 17.32
CA LEU A 226 3.80 -11.90 18.75
C LEU A 226 2.78 -10.96 19.41
N THR A 227 2.02 -10.18 18.63
CA THR A 227 1.00 -9.27 19.17
C THR A 227 -0.32 -9.97 19.49
N GLY A 228 -0.53 -11.20 18.99
CA GLY A 228 -1.70 -12.02 19.31
C GLY A 228 -2.98 -11.59 18.60
N HIS A 229 -2.91 -10.73 17.59
CA HIS A 229 -4.06 -10.35 16.73
C HIS A 229 -3.60 -10.14 15.29
N VAL A 230 -4.50 -10.29 14.33
CA VAL A 230 -4.25 -9.96 12.91
C VAL A 230 -4.36 -8.44 12.74
N PRO A 231 -3.29 -7.75 12.32
CA PRO A 231 -3.31 -6.29 12.15
C PRO A 231 -4.48 -5.82 11.28
N ARG A 232 -5.12 -4.75 11.71
CA ARG A 232 -6.20 -4.08 10.98
C ARG A 232 -5.62 -3.11 9.95
N PRO A 233 -6.36 -2.76 8.90
CA PRO A 233 -5.93 -1.77 7.91
C PRO A 233 -5.52 -0.42 8.53
N GLU A 234 -6.16 0.00 9.63
CA GLU A 234 -5.85 1.22 10.37
C GLU A 234 -4.42 1.20 10.92
N GLU A 235 -3.98 0.06 11.49
CA GLU A 235 -2.64 -0.07 12.07
C GLU A 235 -1.54 0.01 10.99
N ILE A 236 -1.86 -0.39 9.75
CA ILE A 236 -0.98 -0.18 8.61
C ILE A 236 -0.99 1.28 8.16
N ALA A 237 -2.18 1.90 8.12
CA ALA A 237 -2.35 3.29 7.73
C ALA A 237 -1.60 4.23 8.67
N ASP A 238 -1.63 4.01 9.98
CA ASP A 238 -0.92 4.81 10.98
C ASP A 238 0.59 4.86 10.70
N VAL A 239 1.19 3.71 10.37
CA VAL A 239 2.61 3.64 10.02
C VAL A 239 2.89 4.37 8.71
N VAL A 240 2.05 4.19 7.68
CA VAL A 240 2.20 4.89 6.39
C VAL A 240 2.11 6.39 6.58
N VAL A 241 1.15 6.88 7.35
CA VAL A 241 0.96 8.32 7.64
C VAL A 241 2.16 8.90 8.39
N PHE A 242 2.68 8.18 9.40
CA PHE A 242 3.90 8.59 10.09
C PHE A 242 5.10 8.67 9.13
N VAL A 243 5.32 7.65 8.30
CA VAL A 243 6.44 7.62 7.34
C VAL A 243 6.28 8.68 6.24
N ALA A 244 5.05 9.06 5.89
CA ALA A 244 4.75 10.14 4.95
C ALA A 244 5.02 11.54 5.54
N SER A 245 5.18 11.66 6.84
CA SER A 245 5.29 12.95 7.53
C SER A 245 6.70 13.56 7.46
N PRO A 246 6.84 14.89 7.64
CA PRO A 246 8.13 15.52 7.88
C PRO A 246 8.88 14.95 9.10
N ARG A 247 8.16 14.41 10.10
CA ARG A 247 8.75 13.78 11.30
C ARG A 247 9.60 12.56 11.01
N ALA A 248 9.33 11.87 9.90
CA ALA A 248 10.06 10.70 9.44
C ALA A 248 11.21 11.04 8.47
N GLY A 249 11.71 12.27 8.46
CA GLY A 249 12.71 12.74 7.50
C GLY A 249 14.04 11.96 7.50
N ALA A 250 14.40 11.31 8.58
CA ALA A 250 15.58 10.45 8.67
C ALA A 250 15.30 8.98 8.31
N ILE A 251 14.04 8.61 8.05
CA ILE A 251 13.63 7.26 7.62
C ILE A 251 13.70 7.22 6.10
N ASN A 252 14.70 6.51 5.55
CA ASN A 252 14.89 6.40 4.11
C ASN A 252 15.50 5.05 3.74
N ALA A 253 15.13 4.48 2.59
CA ALA A 253 15.59 3.21 2.07
C ALA A 253 15.29 2.00 2.98
N LEU A 254 14.29 2.09 3.86
CA LEU A 254 13.96 1.03 4.80
C LEU A 254 12.80 0.17 4.32
N ASN A 255 12.83 -1.10 4.75
CA ASN A 255 11.69 -2.01 4.74
C ASN A 255 11.10 -2.08 6.16
N ILE A 256 10.01 -1.37 6.38
CA ILE A 256 9.33 -1.23 7.68
C ILE A 256 8.26 -2.32 7.78
N ARG A 257 8.51 -3.32 8.62
CA ARG A 257 7.54 -4.39 8.84
C ARG A 257 6.44 -3.96 9.79
N VAL A 258 5.20 -4.27 9.42
CA VAL A 258 3.99 -4.04 10.24
C VAL A 258 3.23 -5.36 10.27
N ASP A 259 3.75 -6.33 10.99
CA ASP A 259 3.35 -7.73 10.92
C ASP A 259 3.11 -8.38 12.30
N GLY A 260 3.08 -7.57 13.35
CA GLY A 260 2.91 -8.05 14.72
C GLY A 260 4.05 -8.97 15.20
N GLY A 261 5.21 -8.94 14.53
CA GLY A 261 6.33 -9.82 14.87
C GLY A 261 6.23 -11.22 14.26
N THR A 262 5.46 -11.38 13.17
CA THR A 262 5.41 -12.63 12.40
C THR A 262 6.79 -13.01 11.87
N THR A 263 7.53 -12.03 11.33
CA THR A 263 8.86 -12.25 10.75
C THR A 263 9.94 -12.02 11.81
N ALA A 264 10.50 -13.07 12.33
CA ALA A 264 11.52 -13.03 13.39
C ALA A 264 12.95 -12.86 12.81
N LEU A 265 13.24 -11.74 12.21
CA LEU A 265 14.56 -11.41 11.66
C LEU A 265 15.19 -10.25 12.42
N VAL A 266 16.48 -10.40 12.75
CA VAL A 266 17.33 -9.30 13.17
C VAL A 266 17.91 -8.66 11.91
N THR A 267 17.55 -7.41 11.66
CA THR A 267 18.01 -6.64 10.48
C THR A 267 18.71 -5.37 10.92
#